data_07264e5ff16d7bac37ee4d61ac77e00a
#
_entry.id   07264e5ff16d7bac37ee4d61ac77e00a
#
_cell.length_a   1.000
_cell.length_b   1.000
_cell.length_c   1.000
_cell.angle_alpha   90.00
_cell.angle_beta   90.00
_cell.angle_gamma   90.00
#
_symmetry.space_group_name_H-M   'P 1'
#
loop_
_entity.id
_entity.type
_entity.pdbx_description
1 polymer ?
#
loop_
_entity_poly.entity_id
_entity_poly.type
_entity_poly.pdbx_seq_one_letter_code
_entity_poly.pdbx_strand_id
1 'polypeptide(L)'
;MVNSGVYVLWLYLPRRVSLTVGKLGTFSFPPGVYAYSGSAQRHLQQRIARHRRAAKKLHWHIDYFRAAAELLGFVVFPGAPKEGECRCAEQLLRLPGAALPAPGLGSSDCSCGSHLVYLPSLQPGLVALGHAVENIELGAAKPLAFFDAGD
;
A
#
# COMPACT_ATOMS: atom_id res chain seq x y z
N MET A 1 -13.77 9.57 -15.56
CA MET A 1 -13.25 9.12 -14.27
C MET A 1 -12.18 10.07 -13.76
N VAL A 2 -12.23 10.41 -12.49
CA VAL A 2 -11.22 11.29 -11.91
C VAL A 2 -9.87 10.57 -11.90
N ASN A 3 -8.85 11.18 -12.47
CA ASN A 3 -7.51 10.57 -12.59
C ASN A 3 -6.55 11.12 -11.52
N SER A 4 -7.07 11.24 -10.31
CA SER A 4 -6.32 11.66 -9.13
C SER A 4 -6.92 11.00 -7.90
N GLY A 5 -6.16 10.92 -6.82
CA GLY A 5 -6.67 10.41 -5.56
C GLY A 5 -5.63 9.65 -4.75
N VAL A 6 -6.13 9.00 -3.71
CA VAL A 6 -5.34 8.13 -2.85
C VAL A 6 -5.59 6.68 -3.25
N TYR A 7 -4.58 5.85 -3.12
CA TYR A 7 -4.70 4.42 -3.40
C TYR A 7 -4.03 3.60 -2.32
N VAL A 8 -4.48 2.35 -2.20
CA VAL A 8 -3.87 1.37 -1.30
C VAL A 8 -3.54 0.14 -2.15
N LEU A 9 -2.27 -0.26 -2.12
CA LEU A 9 -1.84 -1.52 -2.72
C LEU A 9 -1.92 -2.61 -1.65
N TRP A 10 -2.53 -3.74 -1.98
CA TRP A 10 -2.56 -4.92 -1.13
C TRP A 10 -1.53 -5.91 -1.63
N LEU A 11 -0.60 -6.27 -0.75
CA LEU A 11 0.57 -7.07 -1.11
C LEU A 11 0.68 -8.26 -0.18
N TYR A 12 1.21 -9.37 -0.70
CA TYR A 12 1.42 -10.57 0.09
C TYR A 12 2.86 -11.03 -0.04
N LEU A 13 3.47 -11.30 1.11
CA LEU A 13 4.83 -11.82 1.18
C LEU A 13 4.74 -13.25 1.71
N PRO A 14 5.05 -14.27 0.88
CA PRO A 14 4.86 -15.65 1.31
C PRO A 14 5.90 -16.15 2.31
N ARG A 15 7.05 -15.46 2.41
CA ARG A 15 8.12 -15.82 3.34
C ARG A 15 8.85 -14.57 3.79
N ARG A 16 9.54 -14.66 4.93
CA ARG A 16 10.35 -13.55 5.42
C ARG A 16 11.46 -13.22 4.44
N VAL A 17 11.65 -11.94 4.17
CA VAL A 17 12.74 -11.46 3.32
C VAL A 17 13.44 -10.28 3.98
N SER A 18 14.73 -10.14 3.68
CA SER A 18 15.51 -8.97 4.04
C SER A 18 15.74 -8.16 2.76
N LEU A 19 15.35 -6.90 2.77
CA LEU A 19 15.44 -6.03 1.59
C LEU A 19 16.14 -4.73 1.94
N THR A 20 17.01 -4.29 1.03
CA THR A 20 17.59 -2.95 1.08
C THR A 20 16.70 -2.05 0.24
N VAL A 21 16.09 -1.06 0.88
CA VAL A 21 15.14 -0.15 0.25
C VAL A 21 15.86 1.15 -0.09
N GLY A 22 16.52 1.17 -1.25
CA GLY A 22 17.30 2.32 -1.69
C GLY A 22 18.26 2.82 -0.61
N LYS A 23 18.22 4.10 -0.32
CA LYS A 23 19.06 4.73 0.72
C LYS A 23 18.41 4.71 2.10
N LEU A 24 17.17 4.23 2.20
CA LEU A 24 16.43 4.22 3.47
C LEU A 24 17.05 3.26 4.47
N GLY A 25 17.52 2.12 4.03
CA GLY A 25 18.15 1.11 4.88
C GLY A 25 17.73 -0.29 4.51
N THR A 26 18.19 -1.26 5.31
CA THR A 26 17.88 -2.67 5.14
C THR A 26 16.94 -3.10 6.26
N PHE A 27 15.84 -3.77 5.88
CA PHE A 27 14.80 -4.16 6.83
C PHE A 27 14.43 -5.62 6.62
N SER A 28 14.01 -6.28 7.71
CA SER A 28 13.46 -7.63 7.66
C SER A 28 11.93 -7.52 7.63
N PHE A 29 11.32 -8.17 6.64
CA PHE A 29 9.87 -8.14 6.46
C PHE A 29 9.31 -9.53 6.74
N PRO A 30 8.46 -9.70 7.78
CA PRO A 30 7.83 -10.98 8.06
C PRO A 30 6.83 -11.39 6.97
N PRO A 31 6.50 -12.69 6.86
CA PRO A 31 5.49 -13.13 5.90
C PRO A 31 4.09 -12.64 6.28
N GLY A 32 3.26 -12.39 5.30
CA GLY A 32 1.88 -11.99 5.50
C GLY A 32 1.41 -10.88 4.58
N VAL A 33 0.30 -10.26 4.95
CA VAL A 33 -0.35 -9.21 4.18
C VAL A 33 0.21 -7.84 4.57
N TYR A 34 0.42 -7.01 3.56
CA TYR A 34 0.87 -5.64 3.71
C TYR A 34 -0.04 -4.72 2.90
N ALA A 35 -0.20 -3.50 3.39
CA ALA A 35 -0.90 -2.45 2.66
C ALA A 35 0.03 -1.24 2.51
N TYR A 36 0.10 -0.70 1.31
CA TYR A 36 0.87 0.51 1.04
C TYR A 36 -0.06 1.60 0.55
N SER A 37 -0.10 2.73 1.26
CA SER A 37 -0.90 3.88 0.85
C SER A 37 -0.06 4.90 0.10
N GLY A 38 -0.60 5.38 -1.01
CA GLY A 38 0.04 6.39 -1.82
C GLY A 38 -0.99 7.33 -2.42
N SER A 39 -0.52 8.32 -3.16
CA SER A 39 -1.43 9.22 -3.85
C SER A 39 -0.81 9.69 -5.16
N ALA A 40 -1.69 10.09 -6.08
CA ALA A 40 -1.31 10.74 -7.31
C ALA A 40 -2.29 11.86 -7.54
N GLN A 41 -1.80 13.09 -7.62
CA GLN A 41 -2.65 14.24 -7.91
C GLN A 41 -2.94 14.38 -9.39
N ARG A 42 -2.17 13.67 -10.23
CA ARG A 42 -2.37 13.54 -11.67
C ARG A 42 -1.90 12.15 -12.09
N HIS A 43 -2.47 11.64 -13.17
CA HIS A 43 -2.05 10.36 -13.78
C HIS A 43 -2.14 9.18 -12.80
N LEU A 44 -3.21 9.13 -12.01
CA LEU A 44 -3.43 8.05 -11.05
C LEU A 44 -3.44 6.68 -11.72
N GLN A 45 -4.15 6.56 -12.86
CA GLN A 45 -4.24 5.28 -13.57
C GLN A 45 -2.87 4.80 -14.05
N GLN A 46 -2.05 5.72 -14.55
CA GLN A 46 -0.70 5.39 -15.01
C GLN A 46 0.19 4.95 -13.84
N ARG A 47 0.03 5.57 -12.68
CA ARG A 47 0.79 5.19 -11.49
C ARG A 47 0.38 3.81 -10.99
N ILE A 48 -0.91 3.50 -10.96
CA ILE A 48 -1.39 2.17 -10.60
C ILE A 48 -0.87 1.12 -11.58
N ALA A 49 -0.92 1.40 -12.88
CA ALA A 49 -0.39 0.50 -13.89
C ALA A 49 1.10 0.21 -13.68
N ARG A 50 1.87 1.24 -13.27
CA ARG A 50 3.28 1.07 -12.95
C ARG A 50 3.47 0.16 -11.75
N HIS A 51 2.68 0.33 -10.69
CA HIS A 51 2.76 -0.53 -9.50
C HIS A 51 2.41 -1.98 -9.81
N ARG A 52 1.53 -2.23 -10.76
CA ARG A 52 1.15 -3.60 -11.15
C ARG A 52 2.30 -4.34 -11.82
N ARG A 53 3.23 -3.65 -12.45
CA ARG A 53 4.39 -4.29 -13.08
C ARG A 53 5.40 -4.72 -12.02
N ALA A 54 5.77 -6.00 -12.01
CA ALA A 54 6.81 -6.50 -11.12
C ALA A 54 8.21 -6.16 -11.64
N ALA A 55 8.39 -6.24 -12.95
CA ALA A 55 9.68 -5.95 -13.60
C ALA A 55 9.69 -4.50 -14.09
N LYS A 56 10.45 -3.66 -13.42
CA LYS A 56 10.58 -2.24 -13.76
C LYS A 56 11.82 -1.65 -13.08
N LYS A 57 12.23 -0.47 -13.53
CA LYS A 57 13.31 0.25 -12.88
C LYS A 57 12.86 0.69 -11.48
N LEU A 58 13.66 0.38 -10.46
CA LEU A 58 13.37 0.75 -9.08
C LEU A 58 13.59 2.25 -8.88
N HIS A 59 12.57 2.94 -8.38
CA HIS A 59 12.60 4.38 -8.20
C HIS A 59 12.08 4.80 -6.81
N TRP A 60 10.87 4.37 -6.45
CA TRP A 60 10.29 4.67 -5.14
C TRP A 60 10.61 3.57 -4.13
N HIS A 61 10.54 3.90 -2.84
CA HIS A 61 10.74 2.92 -1.77
C HIS A 61 9.89 1.67 -1.98
N ILE A 62 8.62 1.84 -2.33
CA ILE A 62 7.70 0.71 -2.50
C ILE A 62 8.12 -0.22 -3.66
N ASP A 63 8.84 0.28 -4.63
CA ASP A 63 9.27 -0.55 -5.76
C ASP A 63 10.12 -1.72 -5.30
N TYR A 64 10.96 -1.50 -4.30
CA TYR A 64 11.84 -2.55 -3.75
C TYR A 64 11.01 -3.65 -3.07
N PHE A 65 9.99 -3.25 -2.32
CA PHE A 65 9.09 -4.21 -1.67
C PHE A 65 8.21 -4.92 -2.70
N ARG A 66 7.66 -4.18 -3.64
CA ARG A 66 6.78 -4.72 -4.69
C ARG A 66 7.49 -5.80 -5.51
N ALA A 67 8.79 -5.64 -5.76
CA ALA A 67 9.56 -6.62 -6.51
C ALA A 67 9.64 -7.97 -5.81
N ALA A 68 9.56 -7.99 -4.47
CA ALA A 68 9.64 -9.22 -3.67
C ALA A 68 8.27 -9.77 -3.29
N ALA A 69 7.21 -8.98 -3.38
CA ALA A 69 5.87 -9.33 -2.90
C ALA A 69 4.91 -9.55 -4.06
N GLU A 70 3.89 -10.35 -3.79
CA GLU A 70 2.79 -10.59 -4.73
C GLU A 70 1.74 -9.49 -4.56
N LEU A 71 1.32 -8.87 -5.65
CA LEU A 71 0.27 -7.87 -5.62
C LEU A 71 -1.10 -8.57 -5.64
N LEU A 72 -1.89 -8.38 -4.59
CA LEU A 72 -3.21 -8.98 -4.48
C LEU A 72 -4.29 -8.11 -5.13
N GLY A 73 -4.07 -6.81 -5.15
CA GLY A 73 -5.03 -5.88 -5.71
C GLY A 73 -4.76 -4.47 -5.22
N PHE A 74 -5.68 -3.58 -5.53
CA PHE A 74 -5.57 -2.19 -5.07
C PHE A 74 -6.96 -1.60 -4.85
N VAL A 75 -6.99 -0.55 -4.02
CA VAL A 75 -8.19 0.22 -3.74
C VAL A 75 -7.88 1.66 -4.06
N VAL A 76 -8.81 2.34 -4.72
CA VAL A 76 -8.65 3.74 -5.10
C VAL A 76 -9.73 4.57 -4.40
N PHE A 77 -9.34 5.73 -3.90
CA PHE A 77 -10.26 6.75 -3.39
C PHE A 77 -10.19 7.94 -4.35
N PRO A 78 -10.97 7.91 -5.44
CA PRO A 78 -10.87 8.95 -6.47
C PRO A 78 -11.14 10.34 -5.91
N GLY A 79 -10.30 11.30 -6.27
CA GLY A 79 -10.46 12.68 -5.82
C GLY A 79 -9.97 12.98 -4.41
N ALA A 80 -9.55 11.97 -3.64
CA ALA A 80 -9.05 12.21 -2.29
C ALA A 80 -7.76 13.03 -2.33
N PRO A 81 -7.58 14.00 -1.40
CA PRO A 81 -6.39 14.83 -1.36
C PRO A 81 -5.17 14.04 -0.88
N LYS A 82 -3.98 14.60 -1.13
CA LYS A 82 -2.71 13.94 -0.79
C LYS A 82 -2.62 13.52 0.68
N GLU A 83 -3.17 14.29 1.58
CA GLU A 83 -3.17 14.01 3.02
C GLU A 83 -3.84 12.67 3.35
N GLY A 84 -4.66 12.16 2.45
CA GLY A 84 -5.29 10.86 2.61
C GLY A 84 -4.30 9.71 2.67
N GLU A 85 -3.08 9.85 2.13
CA GLU A 85 -2.04 8.83 2.25
C GLU A 85 -1.77 8.48 3.71
N CYS A 86 -1.50 9.49 4.52
CA CYS A 86 -1.22 9.30 5.94
C CYS A 86 -2.45 8.85 6.71
N ARG A 87 -3.62 9.41 6.40
CA ARG A 87 -4.86 9.03 7.07
C ARG A 87 -5.21 7.57 6.82
N CYS A 88 -4.98 7.09 5.61
CA CYS A 88 -5.16 5.69 5.26
C CYS A 88 -4.21 4.79 6.06
N ALA A 89 -2.93 5.12 6.08
CA ALA A 89 -1.93 4.36 6.83
C ALA A 89 -2.26 4.33 8.32
N GLU A 90 -2.66 5.47 8.89
CA GLU A 90 -3.03 5.56 10.30
C GLU A 90 -4.23 4.66 10.64
N GLN A 91 -5.24 4.63 9.78
CA GLN A 91 -6.42 3.80 9.99
C GLN A 91 -6.06 2.31 9.90
N LEU A 92 -5.24 1.93 8.93
CA LEU A 92 -4.78 0.55 8.80
C LEU A 92 -3.94 0.12 10.00
N LEU A 93 -3.15 1.03 10.56
CA LEU A 93 -2.31 0.74 11.72
C LEU A 93 -3.13 0.42 12.98
N ARG A 94 -4.41 0.73 13.00
CA ARG A 94 -5.30 0.39 14.11
C ARG A 94 -5.78 -1.06 14.10
N LEU A 95 -5.54 -1.79 13.00
CA LEU A 95 -5.92 -3.21 12.95
C LEU A 95 -5.07 -4.03 13.92
N PRO A 96 -5.61 -5.15 14.44
CA PRO A 96 -4.88 -5.95 15.43
C PRO A 96 -3.51 -6.42 14.94
N GLY A 97 -2.47 -6.16 15.74
CA GLY A 97 -1.12 -6.58 15.43
C GLY A 97 -0.41 -5.79 14.34
N ALA A 98 -1.06 -4.75 13.80
CA ALA A 98 -0.47 -3.94 12.73
C ALA A 98 0.84 -3.31 13.17
N ALA A 99 1.81 -3.24 12.25
CA ALA A 99 3.15 -2.74 12.54
C ALA A 99 3.75 -2.04 11.33
N LEU A 100 4.80 -1.27 11.59
CA LEU A 100 5.55 -0.56 10.56
C LEU A 100 6.97 -1.13 10.50
N PRO A 101 7.20 -2.19 9.70
CA PRO A 101 8.50 -2.86 9.67
C PRO A 101 9.62 -2.04 9.03
N ALA A 102 9.28 -1.02 8.25
CA ALA A 102 10.26 -0.16 7.59
C ALA A 102 9.91 1.31 7.85
N PRO A 103 10.31 1.87 8.98
CA PRO A 103 10.06 3.29 9.28
C PRO A 103 10.57 4.20 8.16
N GLY A 104 9.76 5.16 7.76
CA GLY A 104 10.10 6.10 6.71
C GLY A 104 9.77 5.66 5.29
N LEU A 105 9.34 4.41 5.09
CA LEU A 105 9.04 3.92 3.75
C LEU A 105 7.84 4.67 3.16
N GLY A 106 8.06 5.37 2.06
CA GLY A 106 7.03 6.12 1.36
C GLY A 106 6.62 7.42 2.03
N SER A 107 7.18 7.77 3.19
CA SER A 107 6.76 8.94 3.97
C SER A 107 7.77 10.08 3.98
N SER A 108 8.59 10.20 2.95
CA SER A 108 9.61 11.28 2.88
C SER A 108 8.99 12.67 2.79
N ASP A 109 7.76 12.80 2.32
CA ASP A 109 7.06 14.09 2.17
C ASP A 109 6.05 14.37 3.28
N CYS A 110 6.03 13.56 4.33
CA CYS A 110 5.06 13.73 5.41
C CYS A 110 5.65 13.30 6.75
N SER A 111 4.90 13.55 7.82
CA SER A 111 5.31 13.25 9.19
C SER A 111 4.85 11.88 9.69
N CYS A 112 4.15 11.10 8.88
CA CYS A 112 3.75 9.78 9.34
C CYS A 112 4.93 8.81 9.34
N GLY A 113 4.83 7.76 10.17
CA GLY A 113 5.93 6.83 10.41
C GLY A 113 6.31 6.00 9.21
N SER A 114 5.33 5.58 8.41
CA SER A 114 5.54 4.81 7.18
C SER A 114 4.22 4.66 6.45
N HIS A 115 4.26 4.51 5.14
CA HIS A 115 3.08 4.22 4.34
C HIS A 115 2.91 2.73 4.07
N LEU A 116 3.87 1.91 4.47
CA LEU A 116 3.77 0.44 4.37
C LEU A 116 3.43 -0.14 5.73
N VAL A 117 2.24 -0.74 5.83
CA VAL A 117 1.73 -1.30 7.08
C VAL A 117 1.65 -2.82 6.96
N TYR A 118 2.24 -3.52 7.94
CA TYR A 118 2.14 -4.97 8.05
C TYR A 118 0.87 -5.34 8.81
N LEU A 119 0.10 -6.26 8.25
CA LEU A 119 -1.25 -6.61 8.75
C LEU A 119 -1.35 -8.11 9.01
N PRO A 120 -0.77 -8.61 10.13
CA PRO A 120 -0.76 -10.05 10.42
C PRO A 120 -2.15 -10.62 10.71
N SER A 121 -3.11 -9.77 11.09
CA SER A 121 -4.47 -10.23 11.36
C SER A 121 -5.26 -10.52 10.10
N LEU A 122 -4.79 -10.11 8.92
CA LEU A 122 -5.49 -10.32 7.66
C LEU A 122 -4.94 -11.54 6.93
N GLN A 123 -5.84 -12.27 6.27
CA GLN A 123 -5.48 -13.34 5.37
C GLN A 123 -5.46 -12.77 3.94
N PRO A 124 -4.70 -13.38 3.00
CA PRO A 124 -4.63 -12.86 1.63
C PRO A 124 -5.90 -13.07 0.81
N GLY A 125 -7.02 -13.39 1.44
CA GLY A 125 -8.29 -13.58 0.78
C GLY A 125 -9.01 -12.26 0.49
N LEU A 126 -9.74 -12.21 -0.63
CA LEU A 126 -10.42 -11.00 -1.08
C LEU A 126 -11.47 -10.50 -0.09
N VAL A 127 -12.17 -11.40 0.59
CA VAL A 127 -13.21 -11.03 1.55
C VAL A 127 -12.61 -10.26 2.74
N ALA A 128 -11.49 -10.77 3.28
CA ALA A 128 -10.83 -10.13 4.41
C ALA A 128 -10.31 -8.74 4.04
N LEU A 129 -9.75 -8.60 2.85
CA LEU A 129 -9.23 -7.32 2.36
C LEU A 129 -10.37 -6.33 2.09
N GLY A 130 -11.50 -6.83 1.56
CA GLY A 130 -12.69 -6.01 1.35
C GLY A 130 -13.24 -5.43 2.66
N HIS A 131 -13.29 -6.24 3.71
CA HIS A 131 -13.75 -5.77 5.02
C HIS A 131 -12.81 -4.71 5.61
N ALA A 132 -11.50 -4.86 5.43
CA ALA A 132 -10.55 -3.86 5.91
C ALA A 132 -10.76 -2.51 5.22
N VAL A 133 -11.12 -2.53 3.93
CA VAL A 133 -11.36 -1.30 3.15
C VAL A 133 -12.64 -0.60 3.57
N GLU A 134 -13.69 -1.34 3.93
CA GLU A 134 -14.99 -0.76 4.29
C GLU A 134 -14.90 0.26 5.42
N ASN A 135 -13.91 0.12 6.29
CA ASN A 135 -13.75 0.98 7.47
C ASN A 135 -12.79 2.14 7.24
N ILE A 136 -12.21 2.26 6.04
CA ILE A 136 -11.33 3.39 5.74
C ILE A 136 -12.15 4.57 5.26
N GLU A 137 -11.99 5.71 5.93
CA GLU A 137 -12.71 6.94 5.63
C GLU A 137 -11.75 8.05 5.21
N LEU A 138 -11.95 8.60 4.03
CA LEU A 138 -11.19 9.74 3.50
C LEU A 138 -12.15 10.85 3.06
N GLY A 139 -12.93 11.36 4.00
CA GLY A 139 -13.89 12.40 3.71
C GLY A 139 -15.00 11.93 2.76
N ALA A 140 -15.27 12.70 1.72
CA ALA A 140 -16.32 12.37 0.75
C ALA A 140 -15.89 11.32 -0.27
N ALA A 141 -14.61 11.00 -0.36
CA ALA A 141 -14.11 10.03 -1.34
C ALA A 141 -14.55 8.61 -0.96
N LYS A 142 -15.10 7.89 -1.93
CA LYS A 142 -15.56 6.51 -1.74
C LYS A 142 -14.56 5.53 -2.33
N PRO A 143 -14.28 4.40 -1.66
CA PRO A 143 -13.35 3.42 -2.17
C PRO A 143 -13.89 2.64 -3.36
N LEU A 144 -13.01 2.36 -4.33
CA LEU A 144 -13.25 1.44 -5.43
C LEU A 144 -12.18 0.36 -5.36
N ALA A 145 -12.58 -0.88 -5.17
CA ALA A 145 -11.66 -1.99 -4.98
C ALA A 145 -11.48 -2.78 -6.28
N PHE A 146 -10.24 -3.11 -6.60
CA PHE A 146 -9.85 -3.89 -7.75
C PHE A 146 -8.90 -4.98 -7.28
N PHE A 147 -9.41 -6.19 -7.06
CA PHE A 147 -8.59 -7.32 -6.64
C PHE A 147 -8.40 -8.26 -7.82
N ASP A 148 -7.15 -8.37 -8.25
CA ASP A 148 -6.79 -9.27 -9.35
C ASP A 148 -6.49 -10.65 -8.79
N ALA A 149 -7.33 -11.62 -9.12
CA ALA A 149 -7.04 -13.00 -8.76
C ALA A 149 -6.15 -13.59 -9.84
N GLY A 150 -4.84 -13.57 -9.61
CA GLY A 150 -3.92 -14.32 -10.44
C GLY A 150 -3.13 -13.56 -11.49
N ASP A 151 -3.05 -12.27 -11.39
CA ASP A 151 -2.11 -11.53 -12.23
C ASP A 151 -0.78 -11.31 -11.52
#